data_d5776e8d536abe8f88f1c7c101425164
#
_entry.id   d5776e8d536abe8f88f1c7c101425164
#
_cell.length_a   1.000
_cell.length_b   1.000
_cell.length_c   1.000
_cell.angle_alpha   90.00
_cell.angle_beta   90.00
_cell.angle_gamma   90.00
#
_symmetry.space_group_name_H-M   'P 1'
#
loop_
_entity.id
_entity.type
_entity.pdbx_description
1 polymer ?
#
loop_
_entity_poly.entity_id
_entity_poly.type
_entity_poly.pdbx_seq_one_letter_code
_entity_poly.pdbx_strand_id
1 'polypeptide(L)'
;MTVVEIKNQIEKYKISKKKIFVTSSFQTQSIAMLHILSNIVEDINVMFLHTGFHFPETISFRDKVVELLGLHLVDVKSLVPKIQQKDGNGQFYFVSDPDYCCFLNKTQPLEPYLMQYDVWISGVRADQSATRKKMKVEQQGPFDIIRFHPMLDWSAKQIYEYRMLHQLPEHPLDKKGYQSIGCVPCTRKFDMSNERSARWFGMNKTECGLHTDLIK
;
A
#
# COMPACT_ATOMS: atom_id res chain seq x y z
N MET A 1 -16.70 1.96 6.26
CA MET A 1 -17.51 0.80 5.78
C MET A 1 -17.37 -0.37 6.76
N THR A 2 -18.45 -1.15 6.97
CA THR A 2 -18.40 -2.43 7.67
C THR A 2 -17.89 -3.54 6.73
N VAL A 3 -17.50 -4.70 7.29
CA VAL A 3 -17.09 -5.86 6.49
C VAL A 3 -18.21 -6.32 5.54
N VAL A 4 -19.48 -6.23 5.97
CA VAL A 4 -20.65 -6.57 5.15
C VAL A 4 -20.79 -5.62 3.95
N GLU A 5 -20.61 -4.32 4.17
CA GLU A 5 -20.67 -3.33 3.10
C GLU A 5 -19.52 -3.50 2.09
N ILE A 6 -18.31 -3.83 2.57
CA ILE A 6 -17.16 -4.16 1.72
C ILE A 6 -17.50 -5.38 0.85
N LYS A 7 -18.02 -6.46 1.45
CA LYS A 7 -18.45 -7.65 0.71
C LYS A 7 -19.49 -7.31 -0.36
N ASN A 8 -20.52 -6.57 -0.01
CA ASN A 8 -21.58 -6.19 -0.93
C ASN A 8 -21.04 -5.34 -2.12
N GLN A 9 -20.09 -4.45 -1.87
CA GLN A 9 -19.49 -3.65 -2.94
C GLN A 9 -18.62 -4.49 -3.87
N ILE A 10 -17.83 -5.40 -3.33
CA ILE A 10 -17.03 -6.35 -4.11
C ILE A 10 -17.93 -7.24 -5.00
N GLU A 11 -19.03 -7.75 -4.46
CA GLU A 11 -19.99 -8.56 -5.23
C GLU A 11 -20.61 -7.76 -6.38
N LYS A 12 -20.93 -6.48 -6.20
CA LYS A 12 -21.39 -5.61 -7.31
C LYS A 12 -20.35 -5.52 -8.42
N TYR A 13 -19.05 -5.38 -8.08
CA TYR A 13 -17.99 -5.36 -9.08
C TYR A 13 -17.89 -6.71 -9.81
N LYS A 14 -18.01 -7.83 -9.11
CA LYS A 14 -17.98 -9.18 -9.71
C LYS A 14 -19.17 -9.40 -10.65
N ILE A 15 -20.38 -9.03 -10.23
CA ILE A 15 -21.60 -9.10 -11.08
C ILE A 15 -21.41 -8.27 -12.35
N SER A 16 -20.78 -7.10 -12.23
CA SER A 16 -20.44 -6.23 -13.38
C SER A 16 -19.22 -6.70 -14.17
N LYS A 17 -18.68 -7.89 -13.88
CA LYS A 17 -17.50 -8.50 -14.52
C LYS A 17 -16.25 -7.60 -14.49
N LYS A 18 -16.13 -6.74 -13.49
CA LYS A 18 -14.96 -5.86 -13.33
C LYS A 18 -13.76 -6.66 -12.85
N LYS A 19 -12.62 -6.43 -13.47
CA LYS A 19 -11.32 -6.97 -13.04
C LYS A 19 -10.81 -6.18 -11.85
N ILE A 20 -10.53 -6.86 -10.75
CA ILE A 20 -10.16 -6.25 -9.47
C ILE A 20 -8.73 -6.66 -9.09
N PHE A 21 -7.95 -5.73 -8.59
CA PHE A 21 -6.70 -6.03 -7.88
C PHE A 21 -6.56 -5.16 -6.62
N VAL A 22 -5.66 -5.54 -5.75
CA VAL A 22 -5.33 -4.79 -4.54
C VAL A 22 -3.84 -4.50 -4.48
N THR A 23 -3.47 -3.30 -4.04
CA THR A 23 -2.08 -3.01 -3.65
C THR A 23 -1.90 -3.10 -2.16
N SER A 24 -0.82 -3.74 -1.72
CA SER A 24 -0.47 -3.81 -0.29
C SER A 24 1.03 -3.59 -0.09
N SER A 25 1.36 -2.87 0.99
CA SER A 25 2.72 -2.75 1.51
C SER A 25 3.03 -3.78 2.59
N PHE A 26 2.09 -4.66 2.92
CA PHE A 26 2.17 -5.67 3.98
C PHE A 26 2.59 -5.10 5.35
N GLN A 27 2.30 -3.84 5.62
CA GLN A 27 2.37 -3.32 6.99
C GLN A 27 1.22 -3.89 7.81
N THR A 28 1.38 -3.96 9.11
CA THR A 28 0.38 -4.47 10.06
C THR A 28 -1.03 -3.96 9.78
N GLN A 29 -1.14 -2.68 9.45
CA GLN A 29 -2.45 -2.04 9.21
C GLN A 29 -3.14 -2.53 7.92
N SER A 30 -2.41 -3.06 6.95
CA SER A 30 -2.99 -3.58 5.70
C SER A 30 -3.44 -5.05 5.79
N ILE A 31 -3.05 -5.76 6.85
CA ILE A 31 -3.34 -7.20 6.98
C ILE A 31 -4.85 -7.44 7.20
N ALA A 32 -5.53 -6.55 7.92
CA ALA A 32 -6.99 -6.63 8.09
C ALA A 32 -7.73 -6.59 6.76
N MET A 33 -7.35 -5.67 5.86
CA MET A 33 -7.93 -5.58 4.52
C MET A 33 -7.64 -6.84 3.69
N LEU A 34 -6.40 -7.32 3.69
CA LEU A 34 -6.04 -8.53 2.95
C LEU A 34 -6.83 -9.74 3.43
N HIS A 35 -6.99 -9.90 4.75
CA HIS A 35 -7.82 -10.97 5.34
C HIS A 35 -9.30 -10.85 4.95
N ILE A 36 -9.87 -9.63 4.96
CA ILE A 36 -11.25 -9.43 4.51
C ILE A 36 -11.38 -9.85 3.04
N LEU A 37 -10.45 -9.40 2.19
CA LEU A 37 -10.51 -9.67 0.75
C LEU A 37 -10.26 -11.14 0.43
N SER A 38 -9.36 -11.83 1.10
CA SER A 38 -9.11 -13.27 0.88
C SER A 38 -10.33 -14.14 1.19
N ASN A 39 -11.22 -13.69 2.11
CA ASN A 39 -12.46 -14.37 2.41
C ASN A 39 -13.64 -14.04 1.46
N ILE A 40 -13.45 -13.07 0.54
CA ILE A 40 -14.52 -12.60 -0.35
C ILE A 40 -14.19 -12.89 -1.83
N VAL A 41 -12.91 -12.78 -2.19
CA VAL A 41 -12.44 -12.92 -3.57
C VAL A 41 -11.43 -14.05 -3.63
N GLU A 42 -11.80 -15.12 -4.28
CA GLU A 42 -10.90 -16.20 -4.63
C GLU A 42 -9.85 -15.66 -5.65
N ASP A 43 -8.59 -16.02 -5.45
CA ASP A 43 -7.46 -15.66 -6.33
C ASP A 43 -7.28 -14.14 -6.57
N ILE A 44 -7.57 -13.30 -5.57
CA ILE A 44 -7.32 -11.87 -5.71
C ILE A 44 -5.83 -11.57 -5.95
N ASN A 45 -5.54 -10.83 -7.02
CA ASN A 45 -4.18 -10.36 -7.30
C ASN A 45 -3.78 -9.28 -6.29
N VAL A 46 -2.78 -9.61 -5.46
CA VAL A 46 -2.16 -8.68 -4.50
C VAL A 46 -0.86 -8.15 -5.06
N MET A 47 -0.87 -6.92 -5.53
CA MET A 47 0.31 -6.29 -6.10
C MET A 47 1.18 -5.68 -5.01
N PHE A 48 2.40 -6.15 -4.92
CA PHE A 48 3.44 -5.61 -4.06
C PHE A 48 4.44 -4.80 -4.90
N LEU A 49 4.55 -3.50 -4.63
CA LEU A 49 5.50 -2.63 -5.32
C LEU A 49 6.91 -2.90 -4.80
N HIS A 50 7.58 -3.86 -5.42
CA HIS A 50 8.88 -4.35 -5.00
C HIS A 50 10.00 -3.41 -5.44
N THR A 51 10.21 -2.34 -4.67
CA THR A 51 11.19 -1.28 -4.98
C THR A 51 12.65 -1.71 -4.89
N GLY A 52 12.95 -2.87 -4.29
CA GLY A 52 14.33 -3.29 -3.99
C GLY A 52 14.96 -2.59 -2.77
N PHE A 53 14.23 -1.65 -2.13
CA PHE A 53 14.69 -0.91 -0.94
C PHE A 53 13.92 -1.30 0.32
N HIS A 54 13.22 -2.43 0.33
CA HIS A 54 12.49 -2.90 1.50
C HIS A 54 13.42 -3.45 2.59
N PHE A 55 12.92 -3.41 3.83
CA PHE A 55 13.54 -4.16 4.92
C PHE A 55 13.42 -5.67 4.65
N PRO A 56 14.43 -6.48 4.97
CA PRO A 56 14.34 -7.94 4.87
C PRO A 56 13.14 -8.50 5.65
N GLU A 57 12.86 -7.91 6.82
CA GLU A 57 11.69 -8.27 7.63
C GLU A 57 10.36 -8.05 6.90
N THR A 58 10.26 -7.00 6.07
CA THR A 58 9.06 -6.74 5.25
C THR A 58 8.86 -7.84 4.21
N ILE A 59 9.94 -8.27 3.55
CA ILE A 59 9.87 -9.33 2.53
C ILE A 59 9.46 -10.66 3.18
N SER A 60 10.14 -11.05 4.27
CA SER A 60 9.82 -12.29 4.98
C SER A 60 8.40 -12.28 5.57
N PHE A 61 7.95 -11.14 6.07
CA PHE A 61 6.60 -10.99 6.61
C PHE A 61 5.54 -11.04 5.51
N ARG A 62 5.80 -10.40 4.36
CA ARG A 62 4.96 -10.50 3.17
C ARG A 62 4.73 -11.96 2.77
N ASP A 63 5.83 -12.72 2.62
CA ASP A 63 5.77 -14.12 2.17
C ASP A 63 4.97 -14.98 3.17
N LYS A 64 5.18 -14.77 4.46
CA LYS A 64 4.40 -15.42 5.52
C LYS A 64 2.90 -15.08 5.46
N VAL A 65 2.54 -13.83 5.20
CA VAL A 65 1.13 -13.40 5.10
C VAL A 65 0.50 -13.94 3.82
N VAL A 66 1.24 -13.98 2.72
CA VAL A 66 0.78 -14.58 1.45
C VAL A 66 0.42 -16.05 1.65
N GLU A 67 1.29 -16.82 2.31
CA GLU A 67 1.05 -18.22 2.64
C GLU A 67 -0.14 -18.37 3.60
N LEU A 68 -0.17 -17.59 4.69
CA LEU A 68 -1.23 -17.65 5.72
C LEU A 68 -2.63 -17.39 5.16
N LEU A 69 -2.75 -16.45 4.23
CA LEU A 69 -4.05 -16.00 3.68
C LEU A 69 -4.35 -16.59 2.29
N GLY A 70 -3.48 -17.42 1.74
CA GLY A 70 -3.64 -18.00 0.40
C GLY A 70 -3.73 -16.96 -0.70
N LEU A 71 -2.90 -15.90 -0.65
CA LEU A 71 -2.99 -14.77 -1.57
C LEU A 71 -2.21 -15.03 -2.87
N HIS A 72 -2.73 -14.54 -3.99
CA HIS A 72 -1.97 -14.51 -5.25
C HIS A 72 -1.12 -13.25 -5.33
N LEU A 73 0.19 -13.39 -5.02
CA LEU A 73 1.15 -12.27 -4.99
C LEU A 73 1.68 -11.96 -6.39
N VAL A 74 1.66 -10.69 -6.75
CA VAL A 74 2.30 -10.14 -7.96
C VAL A 74 3.36 -9.11 -7.55
N ASP A 75 4.64 -9.43 -7.79
CA ASP A 75 5.74 -8.48 -7.60
C ASP A 75 5.81 -7.49 -8.76
N VAL A 76 5.47 -6.24 -8.49
CA VAL A 76 5.56 -5.13 -9.44
C VAL A 76 6.89 -4.42 -9.23
N LYS A 77 7.75 -4.42 -10.27
CA LYS A 77 9.14 -3.93 -10.20
C LYS A 77 9.42 -2.88 -11.25
N SER A 78 10.30 -1.93 -10.92
CA SER A 78 10.88 -1.02 -11.92
C SER A 78 11.66 -1.78 -12.98
N LEU A 79 11.55 -1.34 -14.23
CA LEU A 79 12.41 -1.82 -15.32
C LEU A 79 13.84 -1.26 -15.22
N VAL A 80 14.03 -0.16 -14.48
CA VAL A 80 15.35 0.43 -14.25
C VAL A 80 16.02 -0.29 -13.06
N PRO A 81 17.15 -0.98 -13.27
CA PRO A 81 17.87 -1.64 -12.20
C PRO A 81 18.26 -0.65 -11.10
N LYS A 82 18.17 -1.09 -9.84
CA LYS A 82 18.46 -0.25 -8.67
C LYS A 82 19.81 0.48 -8.75
N ILE A 83 20.86 -0.20 -9.27
CA ILE A 83 22.20 0.39 -9.39
C ILE A 83 22.26 1.56 -10.38
N GLN A 84 21.33 1.63 -11.32
CA GLN A 84 21.23 2.69 -12.33
C GLN A 84 20.31 3.85 -11.88
N GLN A 85 19.62 3.73 -10.76
CA GLN A 85 18.72 4.77 -10.24
C GLN A 85 19.51 5.89 -9.54
N LYS A 86 20.35 6.58 -10.31
CA LYS A 86 21.27 7.64 -9.86
C LYS A 86 21.12 8.89 -10.73
N ASP A 87 21.36 10.04 -10.12
CA ASP A 87 21.44 11.31 -10.82
C ASP A 87 22.78 11.49 -11.56
N GLY A 88 22.95 12.64 -12.23
CA GLY A 88 24.17 12.99 -12.96
C GLY A 88 25.43 13.11 -12.10
N ASN A 89 25.29 13.22 -10.77
CA ASN A 89 26.38 13.26 -9.80
C ASN A 89 26.67 11.88 -9.20
N GLY A 90 25.97 10.83 -9.65
CA GLY A 90 26.12 9.46 -9.14
C GLY A 90 25.40 9.19 -7.81
N GLN A 91 24.59 10.13 -7.31
CA GLN A 91 23.79 9.94 -6.09
C GLN A 91 22.51 9.19 -6.43
N PHE A 92 22.10 8.25 -5.57
CA PHE A 92 20.82 7.57 -5.71
C PHE A 92 19.65 8.54 -5.61
N TYR A 93 18.64 8.39 -6.45
CA TYR A 93 17.43 9.22 -6.43
C TYR A 93 16.68 9.24 -5.10
N PHE A 94 16.78 8.22 -4.28
CA PHE A 94 16.17 8.28 -2.93
C PHE A 94 16.81 9.36 -2.03
N VAL A 95 18.02 9.87 -2.38
CA VAL A 95 18.69 11.00 -1.72
C VAL A 95 18.45 12.30 -2.47
N SER A 96 18.73 12.32 -3.78
CA SER A 96 18.72 13.55 -4.58
C SER A 96 17.33 13.96 -5.08
N ASP A 97 16.46 12.98 -5.38
CA ASP A 97 15.09 13.20 -5.86
C ASP A 97 14.15 12.07 -5.40
N PRO A 98 13.66 12.11 -4.15
CA PRO A 98 12.78 11.09 -3.60
C PRO A 98 11.44 10.93 -4.35
N ASP A 99 10.97 11.98 -5.05
CA ASP A 99 9.74 11.91 -5.86
C ASP A 99 9.98 11.11 -7.12
N TYR A 100 11.06 11.39 -7.83
CA TYR A 100 11.44 10.60 -8.99
C TYR A 100 11.77 9.15 -8.64
N CYS A 101 12.44 8.90 -7.49
CA CYS A 101 12.63 7.55 -6.97
C CYS A 101 11.29 6.82 -6.77
N CYS A 102 10.28 7.48 -6.19
CA CYS A 102 8.95 6.91 -6.03
C CYS A 102 8.25 6.68 -7.38
N PHE A 103 8.38 7.60 -8.31
CA PHE A 103 7.84 7.45 -9.67
C PHE A 103 8.40 6.19 -10.32
N LEU A 104 9.72 6.05 -10.41
CA LEU A 104 10.39 4.91 -11.03
C LEU A 104 10.05 3.56 -10.39
N ASN A 105 9.87 3.53 -9.07
CA ASN A 105 9.74 2.27 -8.33
C ASN A 105 8.30 1.91 -7.92
N LYS A 106 7.34 2.82 -8.11
CA LYS A 106 5.96 2.61 -7.67
C LYS A 106 4.94 3.02 -8.70
N THR A 107 4.96 4.30 -9.12
CA THR A 107 3.92 4.84 -10.01
C THR A 107 4.05 4.25 -11.41
N GLN A 108 5.19 4.43 -12.05
CA GLN A 108 5.45 3.94 -13.41
C GLN A 108 5.25 2.42 -13.55
N PRO A 109 5.81 1.55 -12.66
CA PRO A 109 5.61 0.12 -12.81
C PRO A 109 4.17 -0.35 -12.60
N LEU A 110 3.33 0.46 -11.93
CA LEU A 110 1.93 0.13 -11.69
C LEU A 110 1.03 0.51 -12.87
N GLU A 111 1.41 1.49 -13.69
CA GLU A 111 0.60 1.99 -14.81
C GLU A 111 0.06 0.90 -15.75
N PRO A 112 0.85 -0.10 -16.20
CA PRO A 112 0.34 -1.16 -17.06
C PRO A 112 -0.82 -1.95 -16.45
N TYR A 113 -0.82 -2.10 -15.12
CA TYR A 113 -1.89 -2.79 -14.39
C TYR A 113 -3.12 -1.89 -14.25
N LEU A 114 -2.94 -0.58 -14.05
CA LEU A 114 -4.04 0.39 -14.01
C LEU A 114 -4.82 0.41 -15.34
N MET A 115 -4.16 0.14 -16.46
CA MET A 115 -4.79 0.04 -17.79
C MET A 115 -5.50 -1.30 -18.04
N GLN A 116 -5.15 -2.36 -17.29
CA GLN A 116 -5.68 -3.72 -17.52
C GLN A 116 -6.81 -4.10 -16.56
N TYR A 117 -6.98 -3.36 -15.48
CA TYR A 117 -7.96 -3.61 -14.44
C TYR A 117 -8.99 -2.48 -14.36
N ASP A 118 -10.16 -2.79 -13.83
CA ASP A 118 -11.25 -1.83 -13.67
C ASP A 118 -11.32 -1.24 -12.26
N VAL A 119 -10.85 -1.99 -11.24
CA VAL A 119 -10.92 -1.59 -9.83
C VAL A 119 -9.59 -1.82 -9.14
N TRP A 120 -9.05 -0.76 -8.56
CA TRP A 120 -7.88 -0.77 -7.72
C TRP A 120 -8.27 -0.57 -6.25
N ILE A 121 -8.09 -1.60 -5.45
CA ILE A 121 -8.34 -1.55 -4.00
C ILE A 121 -7.05 -1.15 -3.27
N SER A 122 -7.17 -0.26 -2.30
CA SER A 122 -6.05 0.09 -1.41
C SER A 122 -6.52 0.34 0.03
N GLY A 123 -5.68 -0.06 0.99
CA GLY A 123 -5.96 0.04 2.44
C GLY A 123 -5.64 1.40 3.03
N VAL A 124 -5.87 2.50 2.32
CA VAL A 124 -5.69 3.85 2.87
C VAL A 124 -6.77 4.15 3.91
N ARG A 125 -6.40 4.91 4.95
CA ARG A 125 -7.31 5.42 5.96
C ARG A 125 -7.23 6.94 6.03
N ALA A 126 -8.36 7.58 6.28
CA ALA A 126 -8.48 9.04 6.34
C ALA A 126 -7.65 9.65 7.50
N ASP A 127 -7.49 8.91 8.60
CA ASP A 127 -6.75 9.37 9.78
C ASP A 127 -5.22 9.43 9.58
N GLN A 128 -4.70 8.86 8.49
CA GLN A 128 -3.26 8.76 8.26
C GLN A 128 -2.59 10.02 7.73
N SER A 129 -3.31 10.90 7.03
CA SER A 129 -2.77 12.17 6.52
C SER A 129 -3.87 13.12 6.05
N ALA A 130 -3.54 14.44 5.97
CA ALA A 130 -4.44 15.45 5.43
C ALA A 130 -4.86 15.18 3.97
N THR A 131 -3.95 14.62 3.16
CA THR A 131 -4.24 14.21 1.78
C THR A 131 -5.27 13.09 1.75
N ARG A 132 -5.11 12.06 2.59
CA ARG A 132 -6.02 10.91 2.64
C ARG A 132 -7.38 11.25 3.22
N LYS A 133 -7.45 12.23 4.11
CA LYS A 133 -8.73 12.75 4.66
C LYS A 133 -9.65 13.34 3.58
N LYS A 134 -9.10 13.77 2.45
CA LYS A 134 -9.84 14.31 1.31
C LYS A 134 -10.31 13.23 0.32
N MET A 135 -9.83 12.00 0.44
CA MET A 135 -10.20 10.89 -0.44
C MET A 135 -11.64 10.45 -0.19
N LYS A 136 -12.24 9.82 -1.19
CA LYS A 136 -13.54 9.17 -1.09
C LYS A 136 -13.37 7.66 -1.03
N VAL A 137 -14.35 6.98 -0.45
CA VAL A 137 -14.40 5.50 -0.41
C VAL A 137 -14.28 4.91 -1.81
N GLU A 138 -14.96 5.54 -2.77
CA GLU A 138 -14.84 5.24 -4.19
C GLU A 138 -14.59 6.54 -4.95
N GLN A 139 -13.59 6.57 -5.80
CA GLN A 139 -13.26 7.72 -6.64
C GLN A 139 -12.62 7.29 -7.94
N GLN A 140 -12.74 8.14 -8.97
CA GLN A 140 -12.05 7.93 -10.24
C GLN A 140 -10.54 8.07 -10.05
N GLY A 141 -9.79 7.19 -10.70
CA GLY A 141 -8.34 7.25 -10.84
C GLY A 141 -7.93 7.49 -12.29
N PRO A 142 -6.61 7.48 -12.58
CA PRO A 142 -6.12 7.56 -13.97
C PRO A 142 -6.54 6.33 -14.77
N PHE A 143 -6.54 6.46 -16.11
CA PHE A 143 -6.89 5.36 -17.03
C PHE A 143 -8.30 4.79 -16.77
N ASP A 144 -9.23 5.61 -16.31
CA ASP A 144 -10.61 5.27 -15.98
C ASP A 144 -10.81 4.18 -14.94
N ILE A 145 -9.75 3.85 -14.16
CA ILE A 145 -9.83 2.89 -13.07
C ILE A 145 -10.63 3.45 -11.88
N ILE A 146 -11.46 2.62 -11.27
CA ILE A 146 -12.11 2.94 -10.00
C ILE A 146 -11.12 2.68 -8.88
N ARG A 147 -10.82 3.69 -8.08
CA ARG A 147 -10.06 3.53 -6.83
C ARG A 147 -11.05 3.28 -5.69
N PHE A 148 -10.93 2.11 -5.07
CA PHE A 148 -11.78 1.72 -3.95
C PHE A 148 -10.97 1.64 -2.65
N HIS A 149 -11.41 2.40 -1.64
CA HIS A 149 -10.75 2.54 -0.34
C HIS A 149 -11.67 2.02 0.78
N PRO A 150 -11.85 0.69 0.91
CA PRO A 150 -12.81 0.11 1.85
C PRO A 150 -12.52 0.42 3.31
N MET A 151 -11.25 0.70 3.64
CA MET A 151 -10.80 0.98 4.98
C MET A 151 -10.73 2.48 5.31
N LEU A 152 -11.24 3.37 4.44
CA LEU A 152 -11.04 4.82 4.56
C LEU A 152 -11.49 5.37 5.91
N ASP A 153 -12.63 4.91 6.40
CA ASP A 153 -13.23 5.36 7.66
C ASP A 153 -12.82 4.53 8.89
N TRP A 154 -11.95 3.54 8.70
CA TRP A 154 -11.47 2.74 9.81
C TRP A 154 -10.41 3.48 10.62
N SER A 155 -10.56 3.45 11.94
CA SER A 155 -9.54 3.95 12.87
C SER A 155 -8.45 2.91 13.12
N ALA A 156 -7.30 3.37 13.62
CA ALA A 156 -6.22 2.48 14.08
C ALA A 156 -6.72 1.47 15.15
N LYS A 157 -7.65 1.91 16.03
CA LYS A 157 -8.27 1.07 17.04
C LYS A 157 -9.09 -0.07 16.40
N GLN A 158 -9.93 0.22 15.41
CA GLN A 158 -10.73 -0.80 14.72
C GLN A 158 -9.84 -1.81 13.96
N ILE A 159 -8.75 -1.37 13.35
CA ILE A 159 -7.76 -2.27 12.72
C ILE A 159 -7.14 -3.20 13.78
N TYR A 160 -6.77 -2.64 14.94
CA TYR A 160 -6.19 -3.42 16.02
C TYR A 160 -7.20 -4.47 16.56
N GLU A 161 -8.43 -4.05 16.87
CA GLU A 161 -9.49 -4.93 17.35
C GLU A 161 -9.81 -6.06 16.35
N TYR A 162 -9.92 -5.73 15.07
CA TYR A 162 -10.11 -6.71 14.00
C TYR A 162 -8.97 -7.73 13.94
N ARG A 163 -7.72 -7.26 14.00
CA ARG A 163 -6.55 -8.13 13.99
C ARG A 163 -6.54 -9.09 15.20
N MET A 164 -6.83 -8.57 16.39
CA MET A 164 -6.88 -9.39 17.60
C MET A 164 -7.98 -10.44 17.52
N LEU A 165 -9.17 -10.07 17.07
CA LEU A 165 -10.31 -10.98 16.89
C LEU A 165 -9.98 -12.14 15.94
N HIS A 166 -9.27 -11.86 14.86
CA HIS A 166 -8.92 -12.86 13.84
C HIS A 166 -7.49 -13.41 13.98
N GLN A 167 -6.81 -13.14 15.09
CA GLN A 167 -5.45 -13.61 15.39
C GLN A 167 -4.44 -13.33 14.27
N LEU A 168 -4.58 -12.20 13.59
CA LEU A 168 -3.73 -11.83 12.47
C LEU A 168 -2.36 -11.33 12.95
N PRO A 169 -1.28 -11.68 12.24
CA PRO A 169 0.07 -11.32 12.64
C PRO A 169 0.33 -9.80 12.56
N GLU A 170 1.34 -9.35 13.29
CA GLU A 170 1.89 -8.00 13.17
C GLU A 170 3.28 -8.03 12.54
N HIS A 171 3.64 -6.92 11.88
CA HIS A 171 4.94 -6.80 11.23
C HIS A 171 6.07 -6.80 12.29
N PRO A 172 7.17 -7.57 12.09
CA PRO A 172 8.24 -7.71 13.09
C PRO A 172 8.89 -6.40 13.52
N LEU A 173 8.89 -5.39 12.66
CA LEU A 173 9.46 -4.08 12.96
C LEU A 173 8.58 -3.22 13.88
N ASP A 174 7.29 -3.52 14.03
CA ASP A 174 6.41 -2.79 14.96
C ASP A 174 6.96 -2.88 16.39
N LYS A 175 7.35 -4.09 16.82
CA LYS A 175 8.01 -4.34 18.13
C LYS A 175 9.36 -3.66 18.27
N LYS A 176 9.99 -3.28 17.15
CA LYS A 176 11.27 -2.55 17.14
C LYS A 176 11.08 -1.02 17.12
N GLY A 177 9.82 -0.52 17.22
CA GLY A 177 9.48 0.90 17.29
C GLY A 177 9.27 1.56 15.92
N TYR A 178 8.96 0.79 14.87
CA TYR A 178 8.58 1.33 13.56
C TYR A 178 7.08 1.28 13.40
N GLN A 179 6.40 2.42 13.40
CA GLN A 179 4.94 2.47 13.25
C GLN A 179 4.47 2.63 11.80
N SER A 180 5.29 3.19 10.94
CA SER A 180 5.00 3.34 9.50
C SER A 180 6.20 2.89 8.70
N ILE A 181 6.07 1.75 8.03
CA ILE A 181 7.17 1.07 7.36
C ILE A 181 7.04 1.26 5.84
N GLY A 182 8.15 1.56 5.17
CA GLY A 182 8.26 1.61 3.72
C GLY A 182 9.66 1.21 3.27
N CYS A 183 10.22 1.91 2.28
CA CYS A 183 11.61 1.72 1.89
C CYS A 183 12.57 2.09 3.02
N VAL A 184 13.65 1.34 3.20
CA VAL A 184 14.71 1.59 4.22
C VAL A 184 15.18 3.04 4.20
N PRO A 185 15.54 3.66 3.05
CA PRO A 185 16.01 5.05 3.04
C PRO A 185 14.98 6.07 3.50
N CYS A 186 13.68 5.73 3.41
CA CYS A 186 12.56 6.62 3.70
C CYS A 186 11.86 6.31 5.03
N THR A 187 12.45 5.49 5.89
CA THR A 187 11.79 5.01 7.11
C THR A 187 12.76 5.07 8.29
N ARG A 188 12.32 5.68 9.39
CA ARG A 188 13.03 5.71 10.68
C ARG A 188 12.15 5.14 11.77
N LYS A 189 12.72 4.92 12.96
CA LYS A 189 11.94 4.64 14.16
C LYS A 189 11.07 5.83 14.50
N PHE A 190 9.94 5.54 15.13
CA PHE A 190 8.95 6.54 15.51
C PHE A 190 9.55 7.60 16.46
N ASP A 191 9.18 8.87 16.23
CA ASP A 191 9.32 9.97 17.17
C ASP A 191 7.91 10.38 17.58
N MET A 192 7.70 10.68 18.88
CA MET A 192 6.38 10.71 19.56
C MET A 192 5.35 11.73 19.00
N SER A 193 5.65 12.46 17.95
CA SER A 193 4.83 13.56 17.46
C SER A 193 3.73 13.18 16.45
N ASN A 194 3.92 12.13 15.64
CA ASN A 194 2.94 11.70 14.61
C ASN A 194 3.32 10.31 14.07
N GLU A 195 2.36 9.40 13.86
CA GLU A 195 2.57 8.04 13.28
C GLU A 195 3.40 8.03 12.00
N ARG A 196 3.33 9.09 11.18
CA ARG A 196 4.05 9.21 9.91
C ARG A 196 5.24 10.15 9.94
N SER A 197 5.55 10.80 11.08
CA SER A 197 6.71 11.70 11.20
C SER A 197 8.04 10.99 10.93
N ALA A 198 8.10 9.69 11.16
CA ALA A 198 9.24 8.82 10.86
C ALA A 198 9.41 8.51 9.35
N ARG A 199 8.46 8.92 8.49
CA ARG A 199 8.54 8.76 7.04
C ARG A 199 9.08 10.02 6.41
N TRP A 200 10.00 9.84 5.44
CA TRP A 200 10.62 10.93 4.67
C TRP A 200 11.26 12.02 5.54
N PHE A 201 11.76 11.65 6.71
CA PHE A 201 12.39 12.58 7.64
C PHE A 201 13.56 13.33 6.97
N GLY A 202 13.53 14.67 7.06
CA GLY A 202 14.51 15.53 6.40
C GLY A 202 14.32 15.69 4.88
N MET A 203 13.23 15.11 4.32
CA MET A 203 12.88 15.25 2.91
C MET A 203 11.65 16.17 2.77
N ASN A 204 11.57 16.94 1.70
CA ASN A 204 10.39 17.75 1.38
C ASN A 204 9.27 16.87 0.78
N LYS A 205 8.80 15.88 1.55
CA LYS A 205 7.81 14.90 1.12
C LYS A 205 6.93 14.46 2.29
N THR A 206 5.61 14.41 2.08
CA THR A 206 4.63 14.05 3.10
C THR A 206 3.76 12.84 2.72
N GLU A 207 3.75 12.44 1.43
CA GLU A 207 2.94 11.33 0.95
C GLU A 207 3.65 10.56 -0.17
N CYS A 208 3.20 9.35 -0.45
CA CYS A 208 3.67 8.51 -1.55
C CYS A 208 3.04 8.95 -2.86
N GLY A 209 3.79 8.93 -3.98
CA GLY A 209 3.30 9.25 -5.31
C GLY A 209 2.04 8.49 -5.74
N LEU A 210 1.81 7.27 -5.23
CA LEU A 210 0.54 6.55 -5.44
C LEU A 210 -0.70 7.32 -4.96
N HIS A 211 -0.52 8.26 -4.04
CA HIS A 211 -1.60 9.02 -3.42
C HIS A 211 -1.52 10.53 -3.72
N THR A 212 -0.61 10.93 -4.61
CA THR A 212 -0.47 12.29 -5.13
C THR A 212 -0.54 12.30 -6.65
N ASP A 213 0.31 11.53 -7.32
CA ASP A 213 0.48 11.54 -8.76
C ASP A 213 -0.65 10.80 -9.50
N LEU A 214 -1.24 9.78 -8.85
CA LEU A 214 -2.35 8.98 -9.38
C LEU A 214 -3.73 9.43 -8.86
N ILE A 215 -3.86 10.66 -8.37
CA ILE A 215 -5.15 11.30 -8.05
C ILE A 215 -5.46 12.28 -9.18
N LYS A 216 -6.57 12.08 -9.86
CA LYS A 216 -7.17 13.08 -10.75
C LYS A 216 -8.31 13.78 -10.04
#